data_7aaa088b984871771188458ff9c1342c
#
_entry.id   7aaa088b984871771188458ff9c1342c
#
_cell.length_a   1.000
_cell.length_b   1.000
_cell.length_c   1.000
_cell.angle_alpha   90.00
_cell.angle_beta   90.00
_cell.angle_gamma   90.00
#
_symmetry.space_group_name_H-M   'P 1'
#
loop_
_entity.id
_entity.type
_entity.pdbx_description
1 polymer ?
#
loop_
_entity_poly.entity_id
_entity_poly.type
_entity_poly.pdbx_seq_one_letter_code
_entity_poly.pdbx_strand_id
1 'polypeptide(L)'
;IRRPPRSTPKPSSAASDVYKRQFNNRATAERFLSTCYTYIPEHAHAEQNFSLLAGDEIWYYAENDFYMNNETSFRVAKGLQNSASPYLNYWEGGRGAPHSLFVGLRDCNIFLENLISVPGLEEEERQRWLAEVKVLKAFYHFWLLRMYGPIPIIRDNLYVGASLEESQVPRNSVDEVVDYIVELIDEVIASEALPGIITYIYTEQGRMTLPAAKAIKAKALVLAASPIFNGNTDFSELVSPEGSPLVSQTYDPNKWILAKDALLDAINEAHSNGHSLYQFTDQVPINGDINDVVRQELTHRAGITDPFNTGIVWAFEPAWTGDLQMWSQPRWTADHQALFGYTKKSHAPTLNMVETFYTKNGVPINEDISWDYDNRYNVTSTDEDDDYHKYYIESNYSTAKLHLNREPRFYSTIGFDGGKWFSLETPNVEQIPYLNAKAGAPSGKNGFEIYSITGYFAKKLVHFENIISLQGSTIKGYSFPIIRMSDLYLNYAEALNETKDSPDAEVYEYIQAVRYNAGLDQEGDLLNTWAQFSVNPGKPTTKEGMREIIRQERMVELALEGYRYWDLRRWKLAEEYFSRPIRGWNIFRSDVEGFYEVENIYYRNFLKKDYLWPISQNEILRNPNLIQNPGW
;
A
#
# COMPACT_ATOMS: atom_id res chain seq x y z
N ILE A 1 -33.65 0.30 -65.51
CA ILE A 1 -32.39 0.92 -65.00
C ILE A 1 -32.39 0.75 -63.50
N ARG A 2 -31.69 -0.31 -62.99
CA ARG A 2 -31.49 -0.52 -61.56
C ARG A 2 -30.40 0.40 -61.05
N ARG A 3 -30.70 1.22 -60.01
CA ARG A 3 -29.69 2.00 -59.27
C ARG A 3 -28.75 1.05 -58.52
N PRO A 4 -27.43 1.29 -58.49
CA PRO A 4 -26.50 0.51 -57.71
C PRO A 4 -26.78 0.69 -56.21
N PRO A 5 -26.53 -0.30 -55.38
CA PRO A 5 -26.73 -0.16 -53.93
C PRO A 5 -25.76 0.89 -53.36
N ARG A 6 -26.31 1.79 -52.54
CA ARG A 6 -25.49 2.70 -51.72
C ARG A 6 -24.60 1.87 -50.81
N SER A 7 -23.30 2.06 -50.96
CA SER A 7 -22.33 1.51 -50.00
C SER A 7 -22.63 2.08 -48.60
N THR A 8 -23.01 1.23 -47.68
CA THR A 8 -23.04 1.57 -46.25
C THR A 8 -21.63 1.94 -45.84
N PRO A 9 -21.44 3.06 -45.10
CA PRO A 9 -20.12 3.43 -44.59
C PRO A 9 -19.57 2.29 -43.73
N LYS A 10 -18.31 1.91 -43.95
CA LYS A 10 -17.63 0.89 -43.12
C LYS A 10 -17.63 1.35 -41.66
N PRO A 11 -17.88 0.45 -40.69
CA PRO A 11 -17.88 0.78 -39.26
C PRO A 11 -16.58 1.41 -38.75
N SER A 12 -15.46 1.26 -39.49
CA SER A 12 -14.14 1.83 -39.20
C SER A 12 -14.09 3.36 -39.19
N SER A 13 -14.99 4.06 -39.93
CA SER A 13 -15.00 5.52 -39.96
C SER A 13 -15.63 6.13 -38.71
N ALA A 14 -16.64 5.50 -38.12
CA ALA A 14 -17.37 6.07 -36.98
C ALA A 14 -16.53 6.08 -35.68
N ALA A 15 -15.79 5.02 -35.40
CA ALA A 15 -14.92 4.95 -34.22
C ALA A 15 -13.75 5.95 -34.33
N SER A 16 -13.10 6.02 -35.50
CA SER A 16 -12.04 7.00 -35.77
C SER A 16 -12.55 8.45 -35.66
N ASP A 17 -13.81 8.72 -36.09
CA ASP A 17 -14.40 10.07 -36.03
C ASP A 17 -14.79 10.47 -34.59
N VAL A 18 -15.12 9.54 -33.72
CA VAL A 18 -15.38 9.80 -32.28
C VAL A 18 -14.09 10.26 -31.60
N TYR A 19 -12.96 9.57 -31.81
CA TYR A 19 -11.68 9.95 -31.22
C TYR A 19 -11.15 11.26 -31.77
N LYS A 20 -11.31 11.56 -33.09
CA LYS A 20 -10.93 12.85 -33.67
C LYS A 20 -11.64 14.03 -33.00
N ARG A 21 -12.88 13.86 -32.52
CA ARG A 21 -13.59 14.90 -31.78
C ARG A 21 -13.01 15.15 -30.37
N GLN A 22 -12.41 14.13 -29.75
CA GLN A 22 -11.79 14.23 -28.43
C GLN A 22 -10.43 14.95 -28.46
N PHE A 23 -9.79 15.04 -29.63
CA PHE A 23 -8.48 15.69 -29.83
C PHE A 23 -8.56 16.93 -30.72
N ASN A 24 -9.72 17.58 -30.82
CA ASN A 24 -9.91 18.75 -31.68
C ASN A 24 -9.49 20.08 -31.04
N ASN A 25 -9.21 20.10 -29.74
CA ASN A 25 -8.68 21.24 -29.00
C ASN A 25 -8.03 20.82 -27.67
N ARG A 26 -7.27 21.75 -27.05
CA ARG A 26 -6.57 21.52 -25.77
C ARG A 26 -7.50 21.02 -24.67
N ALA A 27 -8.66 21.67 -24.44
CA ALA A 27 -9.54 21.30 -23.30
C ALA A 27 -10.13 19.89 -23.43
N THR A 28 -10.39 19.40 -24.64
CA THR A 28 -10.85 18.02 -24.84
C THR A 28 -9.74 17.00 -24.68
N ALA A 29 -8.52 17.33 -25.10
CA ALA A 29 -7.34 16.51 -24.86
C ALA A 29 -7.00 16.40 -23.36
N GLU A 30 -7.11 17.50 -22.61
CA GLU A 30 -6.90 17.52 -21.15
C GLU A 30 -7.91 16.62 -20.41
N ARG A 31 -9.17 16.62 -20.82
CA ARG A 31 -10.17 15.70 -20.28
C ARG A 31 -9.82 14.24 -20.58
N PHE A 32 -9.25 13.96 -21.75
CA PHE A 32 -8.83 12.61 -22.08
C PHE A 32 -7.57 12.21 -21.27
N LEU A 33 -6.64 13.13 -21.03
CA LEU A 33 -5.53 12.93 -20.09
C LEU A 33 -6.07 12.53 -18.71
N SER A 34 -7.06 13.28 -18.20
CA SER A 34 -7.72 12.93 -16.93
C SER A 34 -8.34 11.53 -16.96
N THR A 35 -8.92 11.11 -18.10
CA THR A 35 -9.41 9.74 -18.28
C THR A 35 -8.28 8.72 -18.13
N CYS A 36 -7.09 8.97 -18.68
CA CYS A 36 -5.95 8.06 -18.50
C CYS A 36 -5.58 7.88 -17.02
N TYR A 37 -5.74 8.88 -16.18
CA TYR A 37 -5.50 8.77 -14.73
C TYR A 37 -6.59 8.00 -13.97
N THR A 38 -7.83 7.90 -14.48
CA THR A 38 -8.92 7.20 -13.76
C THR A 38 -8.74 5.69 -13.66
N TYR A 39 -7.79 5.12 -14.38
CA TYR A 39 -7.45 3.70 -14.33
C TYR A 39 -6.48 3.36 -13.18
N ILE A 40 -5.93 4.35 -12.47
CA ILE A 40 -5.10 4.10 -11.28
C ILE A 40 -5.96 3.35 -10.26
N PRO A 41 -5.54 2.17 -9.80
CA PRO A 41 -6.28 1.42 -8.79
C PRO A 41 -6.48 2.21 -7.51
N GLU A 42 -7.65 2.09 -6.92
CA GLU A 42 -8.01 2.83 -5.70
C GLU A 42 -7.24 2.32 -4.49
N HIS A 43 -6.37 3.17 -3.93
CA HIS A 43 -5.55 2.84 -2.76
C HIS A 43 -6.20 3.27 -1.44
N ALA A 44 -7.15 4.19 -1.47
CA ALA A 44 -7.79 4.74 -0.27
C ALA A 44 -9.22 4.27 -0.05
N HIS A 45 -9.79 3.46 -0.94
CA HIS A 45 -11.16 3.00 -0.78
C HIS A 45 -11.26 2.05 0.41
N ALA A 46 -12.08 2.41 1.42
CA ALA A 46 -12.17 1.71 2.70
C ALA A 46 -12.55 0.22 2.59
N GLU A 47 -13.25 -0.17 1.52
CA GLU A 47 -13.80 -1.51 1.32
C GLU A 47 -13.13 -2.25 0.16
N GLN A 48 -12.51 -1.53 -0.79
CA GLN A 48 -11.96 -2.09 -2.03
C GLN A 48 -10.44 -2.01 -2.15
N ASN A 49 -9.76 -1.34 -1.21
CA ASN A 49 -8.31 -1.36 -1.15
C ASN A 49 -7.80 -2.76 -0.78
N PHE A 50 -7.64 -3.63 -1.78
CA PHE A 50 -7.33 -5.02 -1.51
C PHE A 50 -5.92 -5.22 -0.95
N SER A 51 -4.97 -4.36 -1.26
CA SER A 51 -3.62 -4.47 -0.72
C SER A 51 -3.57 -4.24 0.79
N LEU A 52 -4.49 -3.44 1.32
CA LEU A 52 -4.70 -3.28 2.76
C LEU A 52 -5.56 -4.42 3.36
N LEU A 53 -6.63 -4.81 2.65
CA LEU A 53 -7.69 -5.65 3.20
C LEU A 53 -7.52 -7.15 2.92
N ALA A 54 -6.81 -7.53 1.87
CA ALA A 54 -6.58 -8.94 1.53
C ALA A 54 -5.42 -9.56 2.32
N GLY A 55 -4.64 -8.75 3.02
CA GLY A 55 -3.54 -9.16 3.91
C GLY A 55 -4.00 -9.70 5.26
N ASP A 56 -3.10 -9.61 6.25
CA ASP A 56 -3.30 -9.98 7.65
C ASP A 56 -3.18 -8.80 8.61
N GLU A 57 -3.07 -7.57 8.08
CA GLU A 57 -2.91 -6.36 8.89
C GLU A 57 -4.21 -5.94 9.55
N ILE A 58 -5.32 -6.01 8.82
CA ILE A 58 -6.67 -5.59 9.25
C ILE A 58 -7.65 -6.72 9.05
N TRP A 59 -8.61 -6.84 9.96
CA TRP A 59 -9.73 -7.74 9.82
C TRP A 59 -11.05 -7.05 10.11
N TYR A 60 -12.16 -7.64 9.64
CA TYR A 60 -13.49 -7.06 9.77
C TYR A 60 -14.45 -7.97 10.52
N TYR A 61 -15.45 -7.36 11.12
CA TYR A 61 -16.62 -8.03 11.64
C TYR A 61 -17.48 -8.58 10.49
N ALA A 62 -17.70 -9.89 10.48
CA ALA A 62 -18.29 -10.58 9.33
C ALA A 62 -19.68 -11.19 9.55
N GLU A 63 -20.19 -11.24 10.79
CA GLU A 63 -21.38 -12.07 11.10
C GLU A 63 -22.71 -11.51 10.62
N ASN A 64 -22.89 -10.19 10.57
CA ASN A 64 -24.13 -9.55 10.14
C ASN A 64 -23.92 -8.37 9.18
N ASP A 65 -22.71 -8.16 8.72
CA ASP A 65 -22.42 -7.02 7.87
C ASP A 65 -22.67 -7.40 6.41
N PHE A 66 -23.86 -7.03 5.93
CA PHE A 66 -24.25 -7.17 4.54
C PHE A 66 -23.24 -6.49 3.58
N TYR A 67 -22.61 -5.40 4.03
CA TYR A 67 -21.64 -4.67 3.23
C TYR A 67 -20.32 -5.43 3.13
N MET A 68 -19.68 -5.74 4.26
CA MET A 68 -18.31 -6.32 4.26
C MET A 68 -18.26 -7.79 3.80
N ASN A 69 -19.32 -8.58 4.00
CA ASN A 69 -19.38 -9.95 3.50
C ASN A 69 -19.40 -10.04 1.97
N ASN A 70 -19.84 -8.99 1.29
CA ASN A 70 -19.87 -8.90 -0.15
C ASN A 70 -18.65 -8.19 -0.74
N GLU A 71 -17.82 -7.57 0.09
CA GLU A 71 -16.65 -6.85 -0.38
C GLU A 71 -15.59 -7.78 -0.95
N THR A 72 -15.19 -7.48 -2.15
CA THR A 72 -14.34 -8.35 -2.98
C THR A 72 -12.94 -8.51 -2.41
N SER A 73 -12.38 -7.46 -1.83
CA SER A 73 -11.07 -7.51 -1.17
C SER A 73 -11.07 -8.45 0.03
N PHE A 74 -12.12 -8.39 0.84
CA PHE A 74 -12.26 -9.26 2.01
C PHE A 74 -12.55 -10.71 1.64
N ARG A 75 -13.21 -10.96 0.50
CA ARG A 75 -13.36 -12.32 -0.05
C ARG A 75 -12.02 -12.92 -0.46
N VAL A 76 -11.13 -12.11 -1.05
CA VAL A 76 -9.75 -12.53 -1.33
C VAL A 76 -9.01 -12.85 -0.03
N ALA A 77 -9.14 -12.00 1.01
CA ALA A 77 -8.57 -12.27 2.35
C ALA A 77 -9.03 -13.60 2.94
N LYS A 78 -10.28 -14.00 2.69
CA LYS A 78 -10.86 -15.27 3.14
C LYS A 78 -10.47 -16.48 2.28
N GLY A 79 -9.63 -16.30 1.25
CA GLY A 79 -9.24 -17.38 0.32
C GLY A 79 -10.35 -17.82 -0.64
N LEU A 80 -11.32 -16.95 -0.95
CA LEU A 80 -12.47 -17.24 -1.81
C LEU A 80 -12.26 -16.85 -3.28
N GLN A 81 -11.03 -16.55 -3.70
CA GLN A 81 -10.69 -16.25 -5.09
C GLN A 81 -11.00 -17.45 -6.00
N ASN A 82 -11.44 -17.20 -7.23
CA ASN A 82 -11.77 -18.25 -8.18
C ASN A 82 -11.58 -17.80 -9.64
N SER A 83 -11.40 -18.75 -10.56
CA SER A 83 -11.19 -18.49 -11.99
C SER A 83 -12.48 -18.36 -12.82
N ALA A 84 -13.62 -18.83 -12.31
CA ALA A 84 -14.90 -18.72 -13.03
C ALA A 84 -15.40 -17.26 -13.05
N SER A 85 -15.19 -16.53 -11.97
CA SER A 85 -15.54 -15.11 -11.83
C SER A 85 -14.58 -14.45 -10.83
N PRO A 86 -13.37 -14.08 -11.27
CA PRO A 86 -12.32 -13.58 -10.38
C PRO A 86 -12.75 -12.32 -9.62
N TYR A 87 -12.42 -12.24 -8.33
CA TYR A 87 -12.54 -11.01 -7.57
C TYR A 87 -11.41 -10.06 -7.93
N LEU A 88 -11.69 -8.74 -7.90
CA LEU A 88 -10.75 -7.70 -8.28
C LEU A 88 -10.17 -7.95 -9.66
N ASN A 89 -11.06 -8.14 -10.62
CA ASN A 89 -10.70 -8.52 -11.99
C ASN A 89 -10.20 -7.32 -12.79
N TYR A 90 -8.94 -6.92 -12.55
CA TYR A 90 -8.30 -5.85 -13.31
C TYR A 90 -7.95 -6.24 -14.76
N TRP A 91 -8.11 -7.50 -15.13
CA TRP A 91 -7.96 -7.97 -16.52
C TRP A 91 -9.14 -7.51 -17.38
N GLU A 92 -10.37 -7.84 -16.98
CA GLU A 92 -11.59 -7.53 -17.74
C GLU A 92 -12.35 -6.32 -17.17
N GLY A 93 -12.11 -5.96 -15.92
CA GLY A 93 -12.92 -5.05 -15.12
C GLY A 93 -14.02 -5.77 -14.35
N GLY A 94 -14.56 -5.12 -13.32
CA GLY A 94 -15.65 -5.66 -12.50
C GLY A 94 -15.21 -6.52 -11.31
N ARG A 95 -16.19 -6.98 -10.53
CA ARG A 95 -15.98 -7.76 -9.30
C ARG A 95 -15.06 -7.06 -8.29
N GLY A 96 -15.23 -5.74 -8.12
CA GLY A 96 -14.43 -4.90 -7.23
C GLY A 96 -13.27 -4.17 -7.89
N ALA A 97 -12.89 -4.51 -9.13
CA ALA A 97 -12.01 -3.67 -9.93
C ALA A 97 -12.88 -2.64 -10.68
N PRO A 98 -12.70 -1.34 -10.48
CA PRO A 98 -13.54 -0.33 -11.13
C PRO A 98 -13.41 -0.37 -12.66
N HIS A 99 -12.21 -0.69 -13.16
CA HIS A 99 -11.89 -0.71 -14.58
C HIS A 99 -10.97 -1.87 -14.96
N SER A 100 -11.03 -2.30 -16.24
CA SER A 100 -9.98 -3.11 -16.85
C SER A 100 -8.73 -2.27 -17.10
N LEU A 101 -7.57 -2.73 -16.66
CA LEU A 101 -6.31 -2.04 -16.97
C LEU A 101 -5.90 -2.20 -18.44
N PHE A 102 -6.35 -3.25 -19.14
CA PHE A 102 -6.16 -3.35 -20.59
C PHE A 102 -6.96 -2.29 -21.36
N VAL A 103 -8.14 -1.89 -20.85
CA VAL A 103 -8.86 -0.73 -21.39
C VAL A 103 -8.08 0.56 -21.10
N GLY A 104 -7.50 0.70 -19.91
CA GLY A 104 -6.61 1.81 -19.57
C GLY A 104 -5.39 1.90 -20.49
N LEU A 105 -4.74 0.78 -20.78
CA LEU A 105 -3.61 0.71 -21.72
C LEU A 105 -4.02 1.11 -23.14
N ARG A 106 -5.21 0.66 -23.58
CA ARG A 106 -5.76 1.07 -24.88
C ARG A 106 -5.99 2.58 -24.93
N ASP A 107 -6.56 3.17 -23.90
CA ASP A 107 -6.84 4.62 -23.87
C ASP A 107 -5.54 5.43 -23.77
N CYS A 108 -4.51 4.93 -23.07
CA CYS A 108 -3.18 5.51 -23.12
C CYS A 108 -2.62 5.52 -24.55
N ASN A 109 -2.74 4.43 -25.31
CA ASN A 109 -2.29 4.38 -26.70
C ASN A 109 -3.09 5.35 -27.59
N ILE A 110 -4.42 5.42 -27.43
CA ILE A 110 -5.25 6.42 -28.15
C ILE A 110 -4.76 7.83 -27.88
N PHE A 111 -4.43 8.14 -26.63
CA PHE A 111 -3.91 9.46 -26.24
C PHE A 111 -2.57 9.76 -26.91
N LEU A 112 -1.61 8.82 -26.81
CA LEU A 112 -0.27 8.97 -27.38
C LEU A 112 -0.30 9.16 -28.92
N GLU A 113 -1.16 8.41 -29.61
CA GLU A 113 -1.32 8.51 -31.08
C GLU A 113 -1.93 9.85 -31.52
N ASN A 114 -2.89 10.40 -30.78
CA ASN A 114 -3.69 11.53 -31.25
C ASN A 114 -3.25 12.89 -30.71
N LEU A 115 -2.52 12.94 -29.56
CA LEU A 115 -2.11 14.20 -28.94
C LEU A 115 -1.22 15.05 -29.86
N ILE A 116 -0.43 14.40 -30.72
CA ILE A 116 0.51 15.06 -31.66
C ILE A 116 -0.22 16.07 -32.56
N SER A 117 -1.47 15.79 -32.91
CA SER A 117 -2.26 16.59 -33.87
C SER A 117 -3.17 17.64 -33.21
N VAL A 118 -3.18 17.77 -31.88
CA VAL A 118 -4.07 18.69 -31.16
C VAL A 118 -3.66 20.16 -31.45
N PRO A 119 -4.56 20.98 -32.01
CA PRO A 119 -4.26 22.39 -32.28
C PRO A 119 -4.28 23.22 -30.98
N GLY A 120 -3.42 24.26 -30.93
CA GLY A 120 -3.38 25.22 -29.82
C GLY A 120 -2.83 24.64 -28.51
N LEU A 121 -2.13 23.50 -28.56
CA LEU A 121 -1.39 22.93 -27.46
C LEU A 121 0.10 23.28 -27.62
N GLU A 122 0.66 23.96 -26.62
CA GLU A 122 2.07 24.34 -26.62
C GLU A 122 2.96 23.06 -26.56
N GLU A 123 4.14 23.12 -27.18
CA GLU A 123 4.98 21.93 -27.35
C GLU A 123 5.50 21.38 -26.01
N GLU A 124 5.86 22.26 -25.07
CA GLU A 124 6.29 21.86 -23.73
C GLU A 124 5.17 21.10 -22.98
N GLU A 125 3.94 21.63 -23.04
CA GLU A 125 2.77 20.98 -22.44
C GLU A 125 2.46 19.65 -23.13
N ARG A 126 2.59 19.59 -24.46
CA ARG A 126 2.43 18.37 -25.26
C ARG A 126 3.41 17.28 -24.80
N GLN A 127 4.70 17.61 -24.72
CA GLN A 127 5.74 16.67 -24.30
C GLN A 127 5.52 16.20 -22.87
N ARG A 128 5.14 17.10 -21.97
CA ARG A 128 4.78 16.73 -20.59
C ARG A 128 3.61 15.72 -20.55
N TRP A 129 2.54 15.97 -21.28
CA TRP A 129 1.38 15.06 -21.29
C TRP A 129 1.68 13.70 -21.92
N LEU A 130 2.50 13.67 -22.98
CA LEU A 130 3.01 12.42 -23.55
C LEU A 130 3.83 11.62 -22.52
N ALA A 131 4.72 12.30 -21.81
CA ALA A 131 5.53 11.67 -20.76
C ALA A 131 4.67 11.13 -19.61
N GLU A 132 3.69 11.90 -19.12
CA GLU A 132 2.77 11.44 -18.08
C GLU A 132 2.02 10.16 -18.48
N VAL A 133 1.47 10.12 -19.70
CA VAL A 133 0.73 8.95 -20.17
C VAL A 133 1.63 7.74 -20.41
N LYS A 134 2.89 7.92 -20.82
CA LYS A 134 3.87 6.83 -20.87
C LYS A 134 4.16 6.26 -19.48
N VAL A 135 4.29 7.11 -18.44
CA VAL A 135 4.46 6.62 -17.06
C VAL A 135 3.22 5.87 -16.58
N LEU A 136 2.01 6.37 -16.85
CA LEU A 136 0.76 5.66 -16.54
C LEU A 136 0.71 4.29 -17.22
N LYS A 137 1.08 4.22 -18.50
CA LYS A 137 1.16 2.98 -19.27
C LYS A 137 2.14 1.99 -18.64
N ALA A 138 3.32 2.45 -18.21
CA ALA A 138 4.29 1.65 -17.47
C ALA A 138 3.72 1.16 -16.13
N PHE A 139 3.06 2.04 -15.38
CA PHE A 139 2.45 1.72 -14.10
C PHE A 139 1.32 0.66 -14.23
N TYR A 140 0.50 0.72 -15.27
CA TYR A 140 -0.56 -0.26 -15.51
C TYR A 140 0.00 -1.65 -15.87
N HIS A 141 1.09 -1.71 -16.66
CA HIS A 141 1.80 -2.97 -16.88
C HIS A 141 2.42 -3.51 -15.58
N PHE A 142 3.03 -2.65 -14.76
CA PHE A 142 3.56 -3.03 -13.46
C PHE A 142 2.45 -3.58 -12.53
N TRP A 143 1.28 -2.94 -12.51
CA TRP A 143 0.16 -3.40 -11.69
C TRP A 143 -0.36 -4.77 -12.14
N LEU A 144 -0.57 -4.96 -13.44
CA LEU A 144 -0.97 -6.25 -14.01
C LEU A 144 0.09 -7.33 -13.75
N LEU A 145 1.37 -7.00 -13.95
CA LEU A 145 2.51 -7.90 -13.70
C LEU A 145 2.52 -8.43 -12.26
N ARG A 146 2.40 -7.54 -11.28
CA ARG A 146 2.44 -7.96 -9.86
C ARG A 146 1.22 -8.75 -9.43
N MET A 147 0.08 -8.61 -10.13
CA MET A 147 -1.13 -9.40 -9.88
C MET A 147 -1.07 -10.77 -10.58
N TYR A 148 -0.85 -10.77 -11.88
CA TYR A 148 -1.04 -11.95 -12.73
C TYR A 148 0.26 -12.65 -13.11
N GLY A 149 1.44 -12.09 -12.79
CA GLY A 149 2.73 -12.56 -13.30
C GLY A 149 2.89 -12.19 -14.78
N PRO A 150 3.29 -13.13 -15.66
CA PRO A 150 3.36 -12.88 -17.09
C PRO A 150 2.06 -12.30 -17.64
N ILE A 151 2.16 -11.31 -18.53
CA ILE A 151 1.01 -10.64 -19.17
C ILE A 151 1.33 -10.29 -20.62
N PRO A 152 0.33 -10.07 -21.49
CA PRO A 152 0.55 -9.46 -22.79
C PRO A 152 1.07 -8.04 -22.66
N ILE A 153 2.09 -7.68 -23.45
CA ILE A 153 2.57 -6.31 -23.57
C ILE A 153 1.73 -5.58 -24.63
N ILE A 154 1.10 -4.47 -24.25
CA ILE A 154 0.26 -3.67 -25.14
C ILE A 154 1.07 -2.46 -25.62
N ARG A 155 1.89 -2.66 -26.69
CA ARG A 155 2.68 -1.56 -27.26
C ARG A 155 1.80 -0.56 -27.99
N ASP A 156 0.93 -1.06 -28.86
CA ASP A 156 0.03 -0.29 -29.71
C ASP A 156 -1.39 -0.88 -29.72
N ASN A 157 -2.35 -0.12 -30.15
CA ASN A 157 -3.70 -0.62 -30.33
C ASN A 157 -3.83 -1.44 -31.62
N LEU A 158 -4.54 -2.54 -31.54
CA LEU A 158 -4.92 -3.27 -32.75
C LEU A 158 -5.83 -2.40 -33.62
N TYR A 159 -5.64 -2.47 -34.94
CA TYR A 159 -6.55 -1.76 -35.87
C TYR A 159 -7.94 -2.39 -35.83
N VAL A 160 -8.97 -1.59 -36.14
CA VAL A 160 -10.39 -2.00 -36.03
C VAL A 160 -10.76 -3.20 -36.91
N GLY A 161 -9.95 -3.53 -37.89
CA GLY A 161 -10.15 -4.68 -38.80
C GLY A 161 -9.25 -5.88 -38.48
N ALA A 162 -8.58 -5.91 -37.33
CA ALA A 162 -7.73 -7.02 -36.94
C ALA A 162 -8.52 -8.35 -36.91
N SER A 163 -7.90 -9.41 -37.36
CA SER A 163 -8.47 -10.75 -37.34
C SER A 163 -8.58 -11.28 -35.89
N LEU A 164 -9.36 -12.34 -35.71
CA LEU A 164 -9.44 -13.02 -34.42
C LEU A 164 -8.06 -13.50 -33.96
N GLU A 165 -7.26 -14.05 -34.88
CA GLU A 165 -5.92 -14.57 -34.62
C GLU A 165 -4.98 -13.45 -34.15
N GLU A 166 -4.99 -12.27 -34.78
CA GLU A 166 -4.21 -11.10 -34.36
C GLU A 166 -4.62 -10.57 -32.97
N SER A 167 -5.88 -10.78 -32.57
CA SER A 167 -6.39 -10.37 -31.26
C SER A 167 -6.05 -11.38 -30.15
N GLN A 168 -5.65 -12.60 -30.49
CA GLN A 168 -5.30 -13.66 -29.54
C GLN A 168 -3.82 -13.61 -29.15
N VAL A 169 -3.40 -12.48 -28.58
CA VAL A 169 -2.00 -12.26 -28.15
C VAL A 169 -1.62 -13.16 -26.97
N PRO A 170 -0.45 -13.80 -27.00
CA PRO A 170 0.07 -14.59 -25.88
C PRO A 170 0.54 -13.69 -24.73
N ARG A 171 0.82 -14.32 -23.60
CA ARG A 171 1.52 -13.66 -22.47
C ARG A 171 3.01 -13.54 -22.78
N ASN A 172 3.57 -12.40 -22.50
CA ASN A 172 5.03 -12.18 -22.47
C ASN A 172 5.60 -12.62 -21.13
N SER A 173 6.89 -12.97 -21.11
CA SER A 173 7.60 -13.31 -19.88
C SER A 173 7.66 -12.12 -18.91
N VAL A 174 7.86 -12.41 -17.63
CA VAL A 174 8.05 -11.37 -16.59
C VAL A 174 9.17 -10.42 -16.99
N ASP A 175 10.29 -10.97 -17.49
CA ASP A 175 11.47 -10.18 -17.85
C ASP A 175 11.17 -9.24 -19.03
N GLU A 176 10.51 -9.72 -20.09
CA GLU A 176 10.09 -8.86 -21.21
C GLU A 176 9.13 -7.74 -20.76
N VAL A 177 8.20 -8.02 -19.85
CA VAL A 177 7.28 -6.98 -19.32
C VAL A 177 8.04 -5.94 -18.52
N VAL A 178 8.99 -6.35 -17.67
CA VAL A 178 9.85 -5.43 -16.90
C VAL A 178 10.72 -4.60 -17.82
N ASP A 179 11.34 -5.20 -18.84
CA ASP A 179 12.16 -4.50 -19.83
C ASP A 179 11.32 -3.43 -20.55
N TYR A 180 10.06 -3.74 -20.88
CA TYR A 180 9.16 -2.77 -21.50
C TYR A 180 8.77 -1.63 -20.56
N ILE A 181 8.54 -1.90 -19.28
CA ILE A 181 8.31 -0.87 -18.26
C ILE A 181 9.52 0.05 -18.17
N VAL A 182 10.72 -0.51 -18.13
CA VAL A 182 12.00 0.23 -18.09
C VAL A 182 12.16 1.07 -19.36
N GLU A 183 11.92 0.49 -20.55
CA GLU A 183 11.97 1.18 -21.85
C GLU A 183 11.09 2.45 -21.84
N LEU A 184 9.81 2.33 -21.42
CA LEU A 184 8.88 3.45 -21.35
C LEU A 184 9.36 4.57 -20.41
N ILE A 185 9.88 4.21 -19.23
CA ILE A 185 10.37 5.20 -18.26
C ILE A 185 11.67 5.83 -18.73
N ASP A 186 12.59 5.07 -19.35
CA ASP A 186 13.83 5.61 -19.87
C ASP A 186 13.60 6.59 -21.03
N GLU A 187 12.61 6.35 -21.89
CA GLU A 187 12.17 7.34 -22.89
C GLU A 187 11.65 8.63 -22.22
N VAL A 188 10.91 8.51 -21.11
CA VAL A 188 10.41 9.66 -20.36
C VAL A 188 11.56 10.43 -19.71
N ILE A 189 12.52 9.74 -19.09
CA ILE A 189 13.72 10.38 -18.50
C ILE A 189 14.51 11.12 -19.57
N ALA A 190 14.74 10.50 -20.73
CA ALA A 190 15.48 11.10 -21.84
C ALA A 190 14.77 12.31 -22.48
N SER A 191 13.44 12.40 -22.34
CA SER A 191 12.67 13.53 -22.86
C SER A 191 12.79 14.81 -22.02
N GLU A 192 13.20 14.70 -20.75
CA GLU A 192 13.26 15.79 -19.75
C GLU A 192 11.92 16.55 -19.60
N ALA A 193 10.80 15.92 -19.98
CA ALA A 193 9.51 16.58 -20.06
C ALA A 193 8.70 16.60 -18.75
N LEU A 194 9.04 15.74 -17.78
CA LEU A 194 8.34 15.72 -16.49
C LEU A 194 8.93 16.73 -15.51
N PRO A 195 8.07 17.43 -14.73
CA PRO A 195 8.56 18.29 -13.66
C PRO A 195 9.14 17.45 -12.52
N GLY A 196 10.11 18.01 -11.80
CA GLY A 196 10.63 17.40 -10.58
C GLY A 196 9.66 17.48 -9.39
N ILE A 197 8.84 18.53 -9.34
CA ILE A 197 7.83 18.76 -8.30
C ILE A 197 6.58 19.40 -8.91
N ILE A 198 5.41 19.13 -8.33
CA ILE A 198 4.16 19.79 -8.70
C ILE A 198 4.09 21.17 -8.04
N THR A 199 4.01 22.23 -8.84
CA THR A 199 3.91 23.61 -8.34
C THR A 199 2.47 24.10 -8.20
N TYR A 200 1.55 23.61 -9.03
CA TYR A 200 0.14 23.98 -9.02
C TYR A 200 -0.68 22.92 -8.26
N ILE A 201 -0.46 22.82 -6.95
CA ILE A 201 -1.01 21.75 -6.09
C ILE A 201 -2.55 21.62 -6.15
N TYR A 202 -3.29 22.72 -6.34
CA TYR A 202 -4.76 22.68 -6.38
C TYR A 202 -5.34 22.10 -7.66
N THR A 203 -4.58 22.06 -8.75
CA THR A 203 -5.07 21.62 -10.08
C THR A 203 -4.30 20.44 -10.65
N GLU A 204 -3.09 20.16 -10.14
CA GLU A 204 -2.20 19.13 -10.68
C GLU A 204 -1.80 18.07 -9.65
N GLN A 205 -2.45 18.07 -8.50
CA GLN A 205 -2.21 17.07 -7.46
C GLN A 205 -2.35 15.65 -8.01
N GLY A 206 -1.38 14.78 -7.69
CA GLY A 206 -1.35 13.39 -8.13
C GLY A 206 -0.83 13.17 -9.55
N ARG A 207 -0.54 14.23 -10.33
CA ARG A 207 0.09 14.10 -11.65
C ARG A 207 1.52 13.59 -11.54
N MET A 208 1.99 12.93 -12.60
CA MET A 208 3.31 12.30 -12.64
C MET A 208 4.43 13.34 -12.59
N THR A 209 5.45 13.04 -11.78
CA THR A 209 6.71 13.76 -11.66
C THR A 209 7.87 12.85 -12.04
N LEU A 210 9.05 13.42 -12.29
CA LEU A 210 10.25 12.62 -12.59
C LEU A 210 10.65 11.70 -11.42
N PRO A 211 10.66 12.15 -10.14
CA PRO A 211 10.87 11.22 -9.01
C PRO A 211 9.88 10.05 -8.96
N ALA A 212 8.59 10.31 -9.21
CA ALA A 212 7.57 9.25 -9.24
C ALA A 212 7.82 8.24 -10.38
N ALA A 213 8.18 8.71 -11.57
CA ALA A 213 8.51 7.85 -12.72
C ALA A 213 9.71 6.94 -12.42
N LYS A 214 10.82 7.51 -11.92
CA LYS A 214 12.02 6.73 -11.52
C LYS A 214 11.71 5.73 -10.41
N ALA A 215 10.88 6.09 -9.43
CA ALA A 215 10.47 5.20 -8.36
C ALA A 215 9.63 4.02 -8.89
N ILE A 216 8.74 4.23 -9.87
CA ILE A 216 7.97 3.15 -10.51
C ILE A 216 8.91 2.17 -11.23
N LYS A 217 9.90 2.68 -11.99
CA LYS A 217 10.95 1.86 -12.62
C LYS A 217 11.68 1.00 -11.59
N ALA A 218 12.15 1.62 -10.51
CA ALA A 218 12.86 0.94 -9.44
C ALA A 218 12.01 -0.17 -8.79
N LYS A 219 10.72 0.09 -8.52
CA LYS A 219 9.80 -0.90 -7.95
C LYS A 219 9.54 -2.09 -8.89
N ALA A 220 9.49 -1.87 -10.19
CA ALA A 220 9.35 -2.95 -11.18
C ALA A 220 10.60 -3.85 -11.18
N LEU A 221 11.80 -3.25 -11.12
CA LEU A 221 13.06 -3.98 -11.04
C LEU A 221 13.22 -4.75 -9.71
N VAL A 222 12.80 -4.18 -8.57
CA VAL A 222 12.75 -4.88 -7.27
C VAL A 222 11.83 -6.10 -7.36
N LEU A 223 10.66 -5.97 -7.98
CA LEU A 223 9.74 -7.09 -8.16
C LEU A 223 10.37 -8.21 -8.99
N ALA A 224 11.03 -7.86 -10.11
CA ALA A 224 11.72 -8.82 -10.97
C ALA A 224 12.90 -9.52 -10.27
N ALA A 225 13.61 -8.82 -9.37
CA ALA A 225 14.72 -9.35 -8.58
C ALA A 225 14.26 -10.23 -7.40
N SER A 226 13.02 -10.06 -6.96
CA SER A 226 12.47 -10.73 -5.76
C SER A 226 12.22 -12.23 -5.99
N PRO A 227 12.22 -13.05 -4.93
CA PRO A 227 12.06 -14.51 -4.99
C PRO A 227 10.85 -15.02 -5.79
N ILE A 228 9.78 -14.22 -5.92
CA ILE A 228 8.59 -14.61 -6.69
C ILE A 228 8.90 -14.78 -8.19
N PHE A 229 9.85 -14.01 -8.76
CA PHE A 229 10.15 -14.00 -10.20
C PHE A 229 11.63 -14.23 -10.54
N ASN A 230 12.48 -14.39 -9.55
CA ASN A 230 13.91 -14.64 -9.74
C ASN A 230 14.31 -16.01 -9.21
N GLY A 231 14.40 -16.99 -10.09
CA GLY A 231 14.72 -18.36 -9.74
C GLY A 231 13.57 -19.15 -9.14
N ASN A 232 12.32 -18.83 -9.50
CA ASN A 232 11.14 -19.48 -8.92
C ASN A 232 10.65 -20.65 -9.77
N THR A 233 10.93 -21.87 -9.34
CA THR A 233 10.49 -23.10 -9.99
C THR A 233 9.03 -23.47 -9.72
N ASP A 234 8.32 -22.83 -8.80
CA ASP A 234 6.88 -23.06 -8.55
C ASP A 234 6.01 -22.73 -9.78
N PHE A 235 6.52 -21.89 -10.68
CA PHE A 235 5.86 -21.44 -11.91
C PHE A 235 6.45 -22.07 -13.18
N SER A 236 7.11 -23.24 -13.07
CA SER A 236 7.74 -23.93 -14.23
C SER A 236 6.73 -24.37 -15.29
N GLU A 237 5.46 -24.49 -14.95
CA GLU A 237 4.37 -24.80 -15.90
C GLU A 237 3.94 -23.60 -16.76
N LEU A 238 4.32 -22.37 -16.36
CA LEU A 238 4.07 -21.16 -17.15
C LEU A 238 5.08 -21.08 -18.30
N VAL A 239 4.69 -21.58 -19.46
CA VAL A 239 5.50 -21.55 -20.68
C VAL A 239 4.72 -20.85 -21.80
N SER A 240 5.44 -20.20 -22.72
CA SER A 240 4.82 -19.61 -23.92
C SER A 240 4.28 -20.71 -24.85
N PRO A 241 3.47 -20.38 -25.87
CA PRO A 241 3.04 -21.34 -26.89
C PRO A 241 4.21 -22.06 -27.58
N GLU A 242 5.38 -21.41 -27.63
CA GLU A 242 6.63 -21.96 -28.21
C GLU A 242 7.44 -22.80 -27.19
N GLY A 243 6.99 -22.90 -25.94
CA GLY A 243 7.62 -23.68 -24.89
C GLY A 243 8.70 -22.94 -24.08
N SER A 244 8.86 -21.63 -24.25
CA SER A 244 9.80 -20.83 -23.46
C SER A 244 9.24 -20.50 -22.08
N PRO A 245 10.04 -20.57 -20.99
CA PRO A 245 9.59 -20.19 -19.65
C PRO A 245 9.13 -18.73 -19.57
N LEU A 246 7.96 -18.49 -19.01
CA LEU A 246 7.42 -17.14 -18.79
C LEU A 246 7.88 -16.52 -17.47
N VAL A 247 8.43 -17.33 -16.56
CA VAL A 247 9.06 -16.89 -15.30
C VAL A 247 10.45 -17.50 -15.22
N SER A 248 11.46 -16.71 -14.87
CA SER A 248 12.85 -17.17 -14.72
C SER A 248 12.94 -18.23 -13.62
N GLN A 249 13.39 -19.44 -13.99
CA GLN A 249 13.59 -20.56 -13.08
C GLN A 249 15.01 -20.61 -12.50
N THR A 250 15.92 -19.82 -13.05
CA THR A 250 17.30 -19.67 -12.60
C THR A 250 17.49 -18.33 -11.92
N TYR A 251 18.09 -18.34 -10.73
CA TYR A 251 18.39 -17.10 -10.00
C TYR A 251 19.47 -16.30 -10.76
N ASP A 252 19.15 -15.03 -11.01
CA ASP A 252 20.08 -14.06 -11.62
C ASP A 252 20.38 -12.93 -10.63
N PRO A 253 21.60 -12.87 -10.06
CA PRO A 253 21.99 -11.81 -9.12
C PRO A 253 22.03 -10.41 -9.77
N ASN A 254 22.18 -10.31 -11.11
CA ASN A 254 22.22 -9.02 -11.80
C ASN A 254 20.89 -8.25 -11.67
N LYS A 255 19.76 -8.94 -11.50
CA LYS A 255 18.47 -8.28 -11.27
C LYS A 255 18.51 -7.39 -10.01
N TRP A 256 19.18 -7.83 -8.93
CA TRP A 256 19.35 -7.01 -7.73
C TRP A 256 20.29 -5.83 -7.95
N ILE A 257 21.31 -5.97 -8.80
CA ILE A 257 22.20 -4.86 -9.18
C ILE A 257 21.40 -3.78 -9.92
N LEU A 258 20.61 -4.17 -10.93
CA LEU A 258 19.74 -3.25 -11.66
C LEU A 258 18.71 -2.56 -10.74
N ALA A 259 18.10 -3.30 -9.82
CA ALA A 259 17.16 -2.75 -8.85
C ALA A 259 17.85 -1.74 -7.92
N LYS A 260 19.03 -2.08 -7.39
CA LYS A 260 19.85 -1.21 -6.54
C LYS A 260 20.18 0.11 -7.24
N ASP A 261 20.68 0.04 -8.46
CA ASP A 261 21.10 1.24 -9.22
C ASP A 261 19.90 2.14 -9.54
N ALA A 262 18.75 1.56 -9.92
CA ALA A 262 17.53 2.32 -10.17
C ALA A 262 16.93 2.94 -8.90
N LEU A 263 17.05 2.27 -7.74
CA LEU A 263 16.61 2.81 -6.45
C LEU A 263 17.46 4.01 -6.02
N LEU A 264 18.78 3.91 -6.16
CA LEU A 264 19.68 5.02 -5.86
C LEU A 264 19.39 6.23 -6.76
N ASP A 265 19.18 6.00 -8.06
CA ASP A 265 18.79 7.06 -8.99
C ASP A 265 17.46 7.71 -8.61
N ALA A 266 16.45 6.93 -8.23
CA ALA A 266 15.16 7.45 -7.77
C ALA A 266 15.28 8.24 -6.45
N ILE A 267 16.08 7.77 -5.49
CA ILE A 267 16.34 8.46 -4.23
C ILE A 267 17.04 9.81 -4.47
N ASN A 268 18.10 9.81 -5.29
CA ASN A 268 18.85 11.02 -5.62
C ASN A 268 17.97 12.04 -6.34
N GLU A 269 17.15 11.61 -7.28
CA GLU A 269 16.19 12.48 -7.95
C GLU A 269 15.16 13.07 -6.97
N ALA A 270 14.63 12.23 -6.08
CA ALA A 270 13.69 12.69 -5.06
C ALA A 270 14.32 13.73 -4.12
N HIS A 271 15.55 13.48 -3.64
CA HIS A 271 16.29 14.44 -2.80
C HIS A 271 16.54 15.77 -3.53
N SER A 272 16.94 15.72 -4.80
CA SER A 272 17.19 16.92 -5.62
C SER A 272 15.95 17.79 -5.79
N ASN A 273 14.76 17.20 -5.61
CA ASN A 273 13.47 17.86 -5.69
C ASN A 273 12.82 18.11 -4.31
N GLY A 274 13.60 18.02 -3.22
CA GLY A 274 13.17 18.41 -1.88
C GLY A 274 12.44 17.31 -1.09
N HIS A 275 12.37 16.08 -1.60
CA HIS A 275 11.85 14.96 -0.83
C HIS A 275 12.87 14.47 0.19
N SER A 276 12.40 14.06 1.36
CA SER A 276 13.20 13.53 2.47
C SER A 276 12.32 12.68 3.37
N LEU A 277 12.88 11.97 4.34
CA LEU A 277 12.08 11.38 5.41
C LEU A 277 11.33 12.50 6.15
N TYR A 278 10.02 12.33 6.29
CA TYR A 278 9.16 13.36 6.88
C TYR A 278 9.37 13.46 8.39
N GLN A 279 9.45 14.68 8.87
CA GLN A 279 9.41 15.02 10.29
C GLN A 279 8.33 16.08 10.51
N PHE A 280 7.49 15.85 11.51
CA PHE A 280 6.44 16.82 11.84
C PHE A 280 7.05 18.13 12.34
N THR A 281 6.66 19.22 11.72
CA THR A 281 7.03 20.58 12.12
C THR A 281 5.79 21.37 12.49
N ASP A 282 5.88 22.27 13.45
CA ASP A 282 4.76 23.07 14.00
C ASP A 282 4.19 24.11 13.02
N GLN A 283 4.04 23.76 11.76
CA GLN A 283 3.43 24.63 10.73
C GLN A 283 1.91 24.74 10.89
N VAL A 284 1.28 23.78 11.56
CA VAL A 284 -0.12 23.87 11.96
C VAL A 284 -0.15 24.61 13.31
N PRO A 285 -0.90 25.73 13.43
CA PRO A 285 -1.06 26.38 14.72
C PRO A 285 -1.85 25.48 15.66
N ILE A 286 -1.16 24.60 16.36
CA ILE A 286 -1.72 23.84 17.47
C ILE A 286 -1.81 24.83 18.63
N ASN A 287 -3.03 25.12 19.10
CA ASN A 287 -3.23 25.93 20.29
C ASN A 287 -2.76 25.15 21.52
N GLY A 288 -1.49 25.18 21.82
CA GLY A 288 -0.84 24.46 22.91
C GLY A 288 0.54 23.96 22.50
N ASP A 289 1.46 23.87 23.45
CA ASP A 289 2.78 23.29 23.23
C ASP A 289 2.64 21.75 23.16
N ILE A 290 2.87 21.17 22.00
CA ILE A 290 3.02 19.71 21.90
C ILE A 290 4.42 19.33 22.40
N ASN A 291 4.48 18.23 23.14
CA ASN A 291 5.75 17.68 23.60
C ASN A 291 6.41 16.78 22.53
N ASP A 292 7.64 16.34 22.78
CA ASP A 292 8.41 15.54 21.84
C ASP A 292 7.75 14.17 21.55
N VAL A 293 7.03 13.60 22.52
CA VAL A 293 6.31 12.33 22.35
C VAL A 293 5.18 12.46 21.34
N VAL A 294 4.34 13.50 21.47
CA VAL A 294 3.26 13.78 20.51
C VAL A 294 3.84 14.18 19.16
N ARG A 295 4.95 14.94 19.14
CA ARG A 295 5.66 15.31 17.91
C ARG A 295 6.15 14.06 17.16
N GLN A 296 6.72 13.09 17.88
CA GLN A 296 7.14 11.81 17.32
C GLN A 296 5.94 11.00 16.81
N GLU A 297 4.82 10.97 17.54
CA GLU A 297 3.58 10.35 17.06
C GLU A 297 3.11 10.99 15.76
N LEU A 298 3.08 12.32 15.68
CA LEU A 298 2.65 13.06 14.50
C LEU A 298 3.61 12.90 13.31
N THR A 299 4.91 12.72 13.54
CA THR A 299 5.86 12.39 12.47
C THR A 299 5.42 11.15 11.70
N HIS A 300 4.88 10.13 12.37
CA HIS A 300 4.41 8.92 11.70
C HIS A 300 2.99 9.06 11.14
N ARG A 301 2.05 9.66 11.88
CA ARG A 301 0.67 9.81 11.43
C ARG A 301 0.57 10.83 10.29
N ALA A 302 1.12 12.02 10.48
CA ALA A 302 1.12 13.06 9.46
C ALA A 302 2.02 12.73 8.26
N GLY A 303 3.01 11.86 8.43
CA GLY A 303 3.79 11.32 7.32
C GLY A 303 2.94 10.63 6.22
N ILE A 304 1.71 10.21 6.56
CA ILE A 304 0.73 9.68 5.60
C ILE A 304 -0.38 10.69 5.34
N THR A 305 -0.87 11.36 6.40
CA THR A 305 -2.11 12.12 6.35
C THR A 305 -1.91 13.61 6.06
N ASP A 306 -0.69 14.14 6.19
CA ASP A 306 -0.38 15.51 5.79
C ASP A 306 -0.10 15.54 4.27
N PRO A 307 -0.99 16.16 3.47
CA PRO A 307 -0.84 16.16 2.02
C PRO A 307 0.44 16.88 1.58
N PHE A 308 1.14 16.32 0.59
CA PHE A 308 2.35 16.90 -0.02
C PHE A 308 3.53 17.13 0.92
N ASN A 309 3.60 16.40 2.03
CA ASN A 309 4.78 16.43 2.88
C ASN A 309 6.03 15.89 2.15
N THR A 310 7.21 16.22 2.67
CA THR A 310 8.49 15.85 2.04
C THR A 310 8.70 14.35 1.88
N GLY A 311 8.02 13.52 2.67
CA GLY A 311 8.13 12.07 2.63
C GLY A 311 7.36 11.40 1.48
N ILE A 312 6.43 12.11 0.85
CA ILE A 312 5.56 11.55 -0.21
C ILE A 312 6.16 11.84 -1.57
N VAL A 313 6.61 10.81 -2.27
CA VAL A 313 7.14 10.89 -3.66
C VAL A 313 6.00 10.90 -4.67
N TRP A 314 4.97 10.08 -4.43
CA TRP A 314 3.76 10.07 -5.23
C TRP A 314 2.55 9.68 -4.39
N ALA A 315 1.51 10.48 -4.48
CA ALA A 315 0.19 10.20 -3.93
C ALA A 315 -0.86 10.41 -5.02
N PHE A 316 -1.91 9.64 -4.96
CA PHE A 316 -3.07 9.85 -5.82
C PHE A 316 -4.21 10.40 -4.98
N GLU A 317 -4.99 11.34 -5.51
CA GLU A 317 -6.12 11.93 -4.79
C GLU A 317 -7.43 11.24 -5.18
N PRO A 318 -7.81 10.16 -4.53
CA PRO A 318 -9.16 9.66 -4.59
C PRO A 318 -10.02 10.37 -3.55
N ALA A 319 -11.28 10.52 -3.86
CA ALA A 319 -12.28 11.06 -2.93
C ALA A 319 -12.51 10.20 -1.66
N TRP A 320 -11.79 9.08 -1.51
CA TRP A 320 -12.10 8.02 -0.54
C TRP A 320 -11.39 8.11 0.81
N THR A 321 -10.39 8.99 0.97
CA THR A 321 -9.67 9.09 2.26
C THR A 321 -10.57 9.53 3.42
N GLY A 322 -11.65 10.26 3.14
CA GLY A 322 -12.68 10.57 4.14
C GLY A 322 -13.35 9.31 4.69
N ASP A 323 -13.80 8.43 3.81
CA ASP A 323 -14.39 7.14 4.19
C ASP A 323 -13.40 6.25 4.92
N LEU A 324 -12.17 6.11 4.41
CA LEU A 324 -11.11 5.34 5.05
C LEU A 324 -10.90 5.76 6.51
N GLN A 325 -10.91 7.06 6.77
CA GLN A 325 -10.79 7.61 8.12
C GLN A 325 -12.01 7.29 8.98
N MET A 326 -13.23 7.48 8.45
CA MET A 326 -14.47 7.18 9.20
C MET A 326 -14.56 5.70 9.58
N TRP A 327 -14.10 4.77 8.73
CA TRP A 327 -14.02 3.34 9.04
C TRP A 327 -12.92 3.01 10.07
N SER A 328 -11.90 3.85 10.19
CA SER A 328 -10.77 3.68 11.12
C SER A 328 -11.00 4.40 12.47
N GLN A 329 -11.82 5.45 12.50
CA GLN A 329 -12.04 6.33 13.65
C GLN A 329 -12.80 5.61 14.78
N PRO A 330 -12.21 5.46 15.99
CA PRO A 330 -12.88 4.95 17.17
C PRO A 330 -13.73 6.04 17.86
N ARG A 331 -14.37 5.65 18.95
CA ARG A 331 -15.09 6.54 19.89
C ARG A 331 -14.34 6.57 21.20
N TRP A 332 -14.23 7.74 21.80
CA TRP A 332 -13.67 7.90 23.16
C TRP A 332 -14.67 8.45 24.17
N THR A 333 -15.84 8.91 23.73
CA THR A 333 -16.94 9.36 24.59
C THR A 333 -18.24 8.68 24.20
N ALA A 334 -19.21 8.62 25.14
CA ALA A 334 -20.55 8.10 24.86
C ALA A 334 -21.31 8.96 23.84
N ASP A 335 -21.08 10.27 23.81
CA ASP A 335 -21.73 11.20 22.88
C ASP A 335 -21.39 10.90 21.42
N HIS A 336 -20.21 10.33 21.15
CA HIS A 336 -19.81 9.88 19.82
C HIS A 336 -20.68 8.74 19.26
N GLN A 337 -21.50 8.09 20.08
CA GLN A 337 -22.46 7.08 19.61
C GLN A 337 -23.49 7.66 18.64
N ALA A 338 -23.94 8.91 18.85
CA ALA A 338 -24.81 9.60 17.92
C ALA A 338 -24.14 9.93 16.57
N LEU A 339 -22.80 9.83 16.50
CA LEU A 339 -21.96 10.13 15.35
C LEU A 339 -21.45 8.86 14.66
N PHE A 340 -22.20 7.77 14.68
CA PHE A 340 -21.79 6.46 14.15
C PHE A 340 -21.32 6.50 12.69
N GLY A 341 -21.82 7.42 11.87
CA GLY A 341 -21.39 7.64 10.50
C GLY A 341 -19.91 8.04 10.37
N TYR A 342 -19.38 8.76 11.37
CA TYR A 342 -18.01 9.24 11.42
C TYR A 342 -17.06 8.33 12.23
N THR A 343 -17.61 7.43 13.05
CA THR A 343 -16.88 6.62 14.02
C THR A 343 -17.23 5.13 13.88
N LYS A 344 -17.02 4.58 12.68
CA LYS A 344 -17.38 3.19 12.36
C LYS A 344 -16.47 2.16 13.04
N LYS A 345 -15.21 2.52 13.34
CA LYS A 345 -14.25 1.71 14.11
C LYS A 345 -14.06 0.26 13.64
N SER A 346 -14.23 -0.03 12.36
CA SER A 346 -14.22 -1.41 11.85
C SER A 346 -12.90 -1.82 11.19
N HIS A 347 -12.04 -0.88 10.81
CA HIS A 347 -10.67 -1.20 10.42
C HIS A 347 -9.89 -1.65 11.66
N ALA A 348 -9.91 -2.96 11.91
CA ALA A 348 -9.39 -3.56 13.13
C ALA A 348 -8.03 -4.21 12.87
N PRO A 349 -6.90 -3.57 13.22
CA PRO A 349 -5.58 -4.20 13.18
C PRO A 349 -5.61 -5.53 13.94
N THR A 350 -4.97 -6.54 13.38
CA THR A 350 -4.93 -7.87 13.99
C THR A 350 -3.90 -7.92 15.11
N LEU A 351 -4.09 -8.83 16.07
CA LEU A 351 -3.08 -9.09 17.10
C LEU A 351 -1.75 -9.53 16.49
N ASN A 352 -1.79 -10.24 15.34
CA ASN A 352 -0.60 -10.62 14.59
C ASN A 352 0.19 -9.39 14.10
N MET A 353 -0.52 -8.35 13.63
CA MET A 353 0.11 -7.09 13.23
C MET A 353 0.69 -6.34 14.42
N VAL A 354 -0.03 -6.29 15.52
CA VAL A 354 0.41 -5.66 16.80
C VAL A 354 1.71 -6.27 17.31
N GLU A 355 1.86 -7.59 17.21
CA GLU A 355 3.08 -8.29 17.61
C GLU A 355 4.28 -8.06 16.69
N THR A 356 4.07 -7.51 15.48
CA THR A 356 5.17 -7.23 14.53
C THR A 356 6.03 -6.03 14.96
N PHE A 357 5.46 -5.05 15.69
CA PHE A 357 6.20 -3.87 16.16
C PHE A 357 7.29 -4.24 17.17
N TYR A 358 8.33 -3.41 17.23
CA TYR A 358 9.46 -3.59 18.15
C TYR A 358 9.11 -3.19 19.59
N THR A 359 9.97 -3.59 20.52
CA THR A 359 10.04 -3.01 21.86
C THR A 359 10.59 -1.59 21.78
N LYS A 360 10.53 -0.85 22.89
CA LYS A 360 11.16 0.50 23.00
C LYS A 360 12.68 0.47 22.75
N ASN A 361 13.30 -0.70 22.90
CA ASN A 361 14.72 -0.91 22.63
C ASN A 361 15.02 -1.11 21.13
N GLY A 362 14.00 -1.18 20.27
CA GLY A 362 14.18 -1.28 18.82
C GLY A 362 14.49 -2.69 18.31
N VAL A 363 14.24 -3.74 19.09
CA VAL A 363 14.37 -5.15 18.68
C VAL A 363 13.02 -5.87 18.73
N PRO A 364 12.85 -6.99 18.00
CA PRO A 364 11.62 -7.78 18.05
C PRO A 364 11.23 -8.19 19.47
N ILE A 365 9.92 -8.18 19.77
CA ILE A 365 9.41 -8.49 21.13
C ILE A 365 9.83 -9.87 21.64
N ASN A 366 10.03 -10.83 20.75
CA ASN A 366 10.47 -12.20 21.08
C ASN A 366 12.01 -12.34 21.11
N GLU A 367 12.74 -11.30 20.75
CA GLU A 367 14.20 -11.28 20.77
C GLU A 367 14.77 -10.38 21.89
N ASP A 368 13.98 -9.48 22.47
CA ASP A 368 14.43 -8.55 23.50
C ASP A 368 14.59 -9.26 24.85
N ILE A 369 15.83 -9.32 25.34
CA ILE A 369 16.18 -9.96 26.61
C ILE A 369 15.60 -9.26 27.86
N SER A 370 15.18 -8.00 27.71
CA SER A 370 14.61 -7.20 28.80
C SER A 370 13.08 -7.19 28.80
N TRP A 371 12.44 -7.78 27.76
CA TRP A 371 11.00 -7.73 27.57
C TRP A 371 10.34 -9.08 27.83
N ASP A 372 9.28 -9.11 28.63
CA ASP A 372 8.60 -10.33 29.11
C ASP A 372 7.63 -10.90 28.03
N TYR A 373 8.21 -11.55 27.00
CA TYR A 373 7.46 -12.09 25.87
C TYR A 373 6.42 -13.16 26.27
N ASP A 374 6.76 -14.05 27.20
CA ASP A 374 5.90 -15.17 27.56
C ASP A 374 4.62 -14.74 28.29
N ASN A 375 4.70 -13.66 29.06
CA ASN A 375 3.58 -13.10 29.81
C ASN A 375 2.93 -11.87 29.15
N ARG A 376 3.17 -11.63 27.87
CA ARG A 376 2.74 -10.42 27.15
C ARG A 376 1.23 -10.16 27.15
N TYR A 377 0.42 -11.19 27.31
CA TYR A 377 -1.04 -11.07 27.36
C TYR A 377 -1.59 -10.86 28.77
N ASN A 378 -0.74 -11.00 29.80
CA ASN A 378 -1.17 -10.77 31.16
C ASN A 378 -1.55 -9.30 31.37
N VAL A 379 -2.57 -9.08 32.20
CA VAL A 379 -3.02 -7.74 32.58
C VAL A 379 -1.99 -7.07 33.50
N THR A 380 -1.80 -5.79 33.28
CA THR A 380 -0.97 -4.90 34.10
C THR A 380 -1.55 -3.49 34.09
N SER A 381 -1.00 -2.58 34.88
CA SER A 381 -1.34 -1.15 34.83
C SER A 381 -0.08 -0.31 34.77
N THR A 382 -0.17 0.89 34.22
CA THR A 382 0.87 1.91 34.31
C THR A 382 0.72 2.69 35.62
N ASP A 383 1.84 3.17 36.16
CA ASP A 383 1.86 4.07 37.33
C ASP A 383 1.69 5.54 36.88
N GLU A 384 1.25 6.42 37.79
CA GLU A 384 1.11 7.85 37.53
C GLU A 384 2.46 8.53 37.18
N ASP A 385 3.54 8.02 37.75
CA ASP A 385 4.91 8.56 37.60
C ASP A 385 5.68 7.91 36.43
N ASP A 386 5.01 7.15 35.55
CA ASP A 386 5.63 6.52 34.39
C ASP A 386 5.81 7.50 33.24
N ASP A 387 6.95 8.19 33.22
CA ASP A 387 7.28 9.23 32.23
C ASP A 387 7.28 8.72 30.78
N TYR A 388 7.59 7.43 30.55
CA TYR A 388 7.58 6.87 29.19
C TYR A 388 6.17 6.66 28.66
N HIS A 389 5.25 6.13 29.49
CA HIS A 389 3.89 5.78 29.02
C HIS A 389 2.87 6.91 29.19
N LYS A 390 3.18 7.94 29.97
CA LYS A 390 2.27 9.04 30.34
C LYS A 390 1.44 9.60 29.17
N TYR A 391 2.03 9.72 27.98
CA TYR A 391 1.39 10.27 26.79
C TYR A 391 0.88 9.20 25.82
N TYR A 392 1.19 7.92 26.06
CA TYR A 392 0.77 6.80 25.24
C TYR A 392 -0.39 6.00 25.85
N ILE A 393 -0.40 5.87 27.17
CA ILE A 393 -1.35 5.02 27.90
C ILE A 393 -1.96 5.83 29.05
N GLU A 394 -3.23 5.59 29.34
CA GLU A 394 -3.89 6.23 30.48
C GLU A 394 -3.33 5.70 31.81
N SER A 395 -3.04 6.61 32.72
CA SER A 395 -2.45 6.29 34.03
C SER A 395 -3.44 5.47 34.89
N ASN A 396 -2.93 4.52 35.63
CA ASN A 396 -3.71 3.59 36.47
C ASN A 396 -4.77 2.77 35.69
N TYR A 397 -4.61 2.66 34.37
CA TYR A 397 -5.51 1.87 33.53
C TYR A 397 -5.00 0.44 33.38
N SER A 398 -5.90 -0.54 33.58
CA SER A 398 -5.57 -1.96 33.39
C SER A 398 -5.57 -2.33 31.91
N THR A 399 -4.39 -2.70 31.38
CA THR A 399 -4.16 -3.07 29.99
C THR A 399 -3.25 -4.30 29.90
N ALA A 400 -3.06 -4.86 28.69
CA ALA A 400 -2.14 -5.98 28.50
C ALA A 400 -0.68 -5.52 28.55
N LYS A 401 0.24 -6.32 29.11
CA LYS A 401 1.68 -6.07 29.05
C LYS A 401 2.19 -5.87 27.62
N LEU A 402 1.54 -6.47 26.62
CA LEU A 402 1.82 -6.32 25.21
C LEU A 402 1.83 -4.85 24.76
N HIS A 403 1.12 -3.96 25.42
CA HIS A 403 1.01 -2.55 25.09
C HIS A 403 2.12 -1.69 25.71
N LEU A 404 2.90 -2.24 26.65
CA LEU A 404 3.92 -1.50 27.39
C LEU A 404 5.30 -1.67 26.74
N ASN A 405 6.12 -0.62 26.90
CA ASN A 405 7.51 -0.62 26.44
C ASN A 405 7.66 -0.97 24.94
N ARG A 406 6.77 -0.41 24.12
CA ARG A 406 6.81 -0.54 22.65
C ARG A 406 7.46 0.70 22.02
N GLU A 407 7.93 0.54 20.79
CA GLU A 407 8.48 1.65 20.01
C GLU A 407 7.44 2.74 19.67
N PRO A 408 7.84 3.98 19.34
CA PRO A 408 6.91 5.09 19.05
C PRO A 408 5.94 4.78 17.90
N ARG A 409 6.35 4.04 16.86
CA ARG A 409 5.47 3.67 15.74
C ARG A 409 4.32 2.75 16.15
N PHE A 410 4.48 1.93 17.17
CA PHE A 410 3.36 1.16 17.73
C PHE A 410 2.26 2.10 18.22
N TYR A 411 2.60 3.08 19.04
CA TYR A 411 1.65 4.02 19.64
C TYR A 411 1.02 4.99 18.63
N SER A 412 1.73 5.30 17.54
CA SER A 412 1.23 6.15 16.47
C SER A 412 0.36 5.41 15.45
N THR A 413 0.58 4.09 15.28
CA THR A 413 -0.10 3.28 14.27
C THR A 413 -1.33 2.57 14.81
N ILE A 414 -1.26 2.08 16.05
CA ILE A 414 -2.25 1.21 16.67
C ILE A 414 -2.98 1.93 17.80
N GLY A 415 -4.30 2.05 17.69
CA GLY A 415 -5.17 2.37 18.82
C GLY A 415 -5.52 1.10 19.57
N PHE A 416 -5.47 1.12 20.91
CA PHE A 416 -5.71 -0.04 21.76
C PHE A 416 -6.40 0.36 23.06
N ASP A 417 -6.88 -0.59 23.80
CA ASP A 417 -7.59 -0.39 25.08
C ASP A 417 -6.65 0.22 26.14
N GLY A 418 -6.98 1.42 26.62
CA GLY A 418 -6.14 2.25 27.48
C GLY A 418 -5.20 3.19 26.71
N GLY A 419 -5.07 3.04 25.38
CA GLY A 419 -4.20 3.87 24.56
C GLY A 419 -4.74 5.28 24.35
N LYS A 420 -3.88 6.28 24.44
CA LYS A 420 -4.22 7.69 24.20
C LYS A 420 -4.34 7.99 22.71
N TRP A 421 -5.23 8.92 22.36
CA TRP A 421 -5.51 9.29 20.98
C TRP A 421 -5.46 10.81 20.81
N PHE A 422 -4.31 11.33 20.38
CA PHE A 422 -4.17 12.77 20.14
C PHE A 422 -4.96 13.21 18.90
N SER A 423 -5.71 14.33 19.06
CA SER A 423 -6.39 15.05 17.97
C SER A 423 -6.53 16.52 18.33
N LEU A 424 -6.76 17.41 17.33
CA LEU A 424 -7.04 18.83 17.59
C LEU A 424 -8.38 19.10 18.27
N GLU A 425 -9.25 18.11 18.41
CA GLU A 425 -10.46 18.21 19.24
C GLU A 425 -10.09 18.40 20.72
N THR A 426 -9.00 17.77 21.16
CA THR A 426 -8.45 17.92 22.52
C THR A 426 -6.94 18.16 22.42
N PRO A 427 -6.52 19.39 22.08
CA PRO A 427 -5.12 19.68 21.79
C PRO A 427 -4.21 19.75 23.02
N ASN A 428 -4.78 19.84 24.23
CA ASN A 428 -4.01 19.82 25.46
C ASN A 428 -3.43 18.42 25.71
N VAL A 429 -2.10 18.28 25.64
CA VAL A 429 -1.40 17.01 25.80
C VAL A 429 -1.62 16.33 27.16
N GLU A 430 -1.95 17.10 28.21
CA GLU A 430 -2.28 16.55 29.53
C GLU A 430 -3.71 16.00 29.61
N GLN A 431 -4.55 16.25 28.59
CA GLN A 431 -5.96 15.86 28.53
C GLN A 431 -6.28 14.98 27.32
N ILE A 432 -5.28 14.37 26.68
CA ILE A 432 -5.48 13.48 25.53
C ILE A 432 -6.45 12.36 25.93
N PRO A 433 -7.58 12.17 25.19
CA PRO A 433 -8.53 11.10 25.48
C PRO A 433 -7.90 9.72 25.25
N TYR A 434 -8.38 8.73 25.98
CA TYR A 434 -7.98 7.34 25.81
C TYR A 434 -9.13 6.47 25.31
N LEU A 435 -8.79 5.33 24.74
CA LEU A 435 -9.75 4.36 24.23
C LEU A 435 -10.13 3.35 25.32
N ASN A 436 -11.43 3.06 25.43
CA ASN A 436 -11.92 1.95 26.23
C ASN A 436 -12.65 0.97 25.29
N ALA A 437 -11.99 -0.15 24.97
CA ALA A 437 -12.43 -1.10 23.96
C ALA A 437 -13.23 -2.30 24.52
N LYS A 438 -13.44 -2.35 25.84
CA LYS A 438 -14.21 -3.42 26.50
C LYS A 438 -15.68 -3.36 26.08
N ALA A 439 -16.39 -4.49 26.11
CA ALA A 439 -17.81 -4.55 25.77
C ALA A 439 -18.64 -3.56 26.60
N GLY A 440 -19.49 -2.79 25.94
CA GLY A 440 -20.31 -1.75 26.58
C GLY A 440 -19.63 -0.38 26.72
N ALA A 441 -18.30 -0.30 26.55
CA ALA A 441 -17.56 0.95 26.61
C ALA A 441 -17.58 1.71 25.25
N PRO A 442 -17.24 3.01 25.20
CA PRO A 442 -17.39 3.83 24.00
C PRO A 442 -16.68 3.26 22.77
N SER A 443 -15.43 2.82 22.88
CA SER A 443 -14.69 2.23 21.76
C SER A 443 -15.03 0.76 21.52
N GLY A 444 -15.62 0.08 22.50
CA GLY A 444 -15.93 -1.35 22.46
C GLY A 444 -17.15 -1.71 21.63
N LYS A 445 -17.53 -2.98 21.72
CA LYS A 445 -18.76 -3.51 21.11
C LYS A 445 -19.97 -3.04 21.89
N ASN A 446 -20.87 -2.30 21.23
CA ASN A 446 -22.13 -1.82 21.78
C ASN A 446 -23.30 -2.29 20.92
N GLY A 447 -24.14 -3.17 21.44
CA GLY A 447 -25.36 -3.63 20.75
C GLY A 447 -25.09 -4.25 19.38
N PHE A 448 -25.84 -3.82 18.36
CA PHE A 448 -25.76 -4.28 16.96
C PHE A 448 -24.95 -3.35 16.06
N GLU A 449 -24.17 -2.45 16.61
CA GLU A 449 -23.35 -1.51 15.84
C GLU A 449 -22.13 -2.18 15.22
N ILE A 450 -21.57 -1.52 14.20
CA ILE A 450 -20.25 -1.86 13.66
C ILE A 450 -19.19 -1.66 14.76
N TYR A 451 -18.24 -2.59 14.87
CA TYR A 451 -17.21 -2.57 15.92
C TYR A 451 -15.90 -3.16 15.44
N SER A 452 -14.81 -2.86 16.15
CA SER A 452 -13.54 -3.54 15.95
C SER A 452 -13.65 -4.99 16.41
N ILE A 453 -13.43 -5.93 15.48
CA ILE A 453 -13.49 -7.37 15.80
C ILE A 453 -12.26 -7.86 16.59
N THR A 454 -11.17 -7.11 16.58
CA THR A 454 -9.91 -7.48 17.23
C THR A 454 -9.66 -6.74 18.54
N GLY A 455 -10.42 -5.66 18.82
CA GLY A 455 -10.19 -4.76 19.95
C GLY A 455 -9.10 -3.70 19.70
N TYR A 456 -8.56 -3.62 18.47
CA TYR A 456 -7.58 -2.63 18.03
C TYR A 456 -8.15 -1.69 16.97
N PHE A 457 -7.50 -0.53 16.76
CA PHE A 457 -7.97 0.51 15.84
C PHE A 457 -6.81 1.04 14.99
N ALA A 458 -7.09 1.37 13.70
CA ALA A 458 -6.10 1.84 12.73
C ALA A 458 -5.82 3.34 12.90
N LYS A 459 -5.04 3.72 13.93
CA LYS A 459 -4.76 5.11 14.33
C LYS A 459 -4.02 5.89 13.25
N LYS A 460 -3.04 5.26 12.59
CA LYS A 460 -2.19 5.87 11.56
C LYS A 460 -2.99 6.43 10.37
N LEU A 461 -4.15 5.83 10.05
CA LEU A 461 -4.97 6.23 8.91
C LEU A 461 -5.86 7.46 9.18
N VAL A 462 -5.89 7.96 10.41
CA VAL A 462 -6.78 9.04 10.83
C VAL A 462 -6.00 10.33 11.04
N HIS A 463 -6.43 11.38 10.33
CA HIS A 463 -5.81 12.70 10.42
C HIS A 463 -6.02 13.28 11.82
N PHE A 464 -4.98 13.84 12.42
CA PHE A 464 -5.03 14.40 13.78
C PHE A 464 -5.87 15.70 13.87
N GLU A 465 -6.10 16.38 12.74
CA GLU A 465 -6.96 17.56 12.66
C GLU A 465 -8.48 17.23 12.56
N ASN A 466 -8.87 15.96 12.56
CA ASN A 466 -10.27 15.61 12.57
C ASN A 466 -10.95 16.10 13.86
N ILE A 467 -12.15 16.65 13.71
CA ILE A 467 -13.02 17.05 14.81
C ILE A 467 -14.28 16.20 14.73
N ILE A 468 -14.58 15.48 15.81
CA ILE A 468 -15.76 14.61 15.92
C ILE A 468 -16.61 15.10 17.06
N SER A 469 -17.60 15.94 16.78
CA SER A 469 -18.45 16.52 17.82
C SER A 469 -19.92 16.61 17.42
N LEU A 470 -20.82 16.67 18.41
CA LEU A 470 -22.27 16.84 18.20
C LEU A 470 -22.60 18.21 17.58
N GLN A 471 -21.74 19.20 17.72
CA GLN A 471 -21.91 20.55 17.16
C GLN A 471 -21.51 20.61 15.68
N GLY A 472 -20.82 19.60 15.17
CA GLY A 472 -20.37 19.45 13.78
C GLY A 472 -19.09 18.64 13.69
N SER A 473 -19.05 17.70 12.76
CA SER A 473 -17.86 16.89 12.52
C SER A 473 -17.16 17.33 11.25
N THR A 474 -15.83 17.39 11.30
CA THR A 474 -14.98 17.71 10.15
C THR A 474 -13.93 16.61 9.96
N ILE A 475 -13.94 15.99 8.79
CA ILE A 475 -12.91 15.03 8.38
C ILE A 475 -11.99 15.73 7.40
N LYS A 476 -10.71 15.85 7.75
CA LYS A 476 -9.66 16.42 6.90
C LYS A 476 -9.25 15.39 5.84
N GLY A 477 -9.56 15.65 4.58
CA GLY A 477 -9.12 14.80 3.47
C GLY A 477 -7.61 14.90 3.24
N TYR A 478 -7.03 13.81 2.73
CA TYR A 478 -5.63 13.76 2.30
C TYR A 478 -5.48 12.86 1.05
N SER A 479 -4.38 13.04 0.31
CA SER A 479 -4.04 12.14 -0.79
C SER A 479 -3.34 10.91 -0.23
N PHE A 480 -3.82 9.71 -0.59
CA PHE A 480 -3.22 8.48 -0.09
C PHE A 480 -1.85 8.23 -0.75
N PRO A 481 -0.78 8.04 0.03
CA PRO A 481 0.55 7.80 -0.50
C PRO A 481 0.65 6.48 -1.24
N ILE A 482 1.18 6.50 -2.46
CA ILE A 482 1.47 5.30 -3.26
C ILE A 482 2.96 4.96 -3.16
N ILE A 483 3.82 5.99 -3.10
CA ILE A 483 5.27 5.83 -2.94
C ILE A 483 5.77 6.87 -1.93
N ARG A 484 6.48 6.41 -0.90
CA ARG A 484 7.12 7.26 0.12
C ARG A 484 8.64 7.07 0.14
N MET A 485 9.36 8.06 0.67
CA MET A 485 10.82 7.99 0.85
C MET A 485 11.26 6.80 1.70
N SER A 486 10.51 6.46 2.77
CA SER A 486 10.80 5.28 3.59
C SER A 486 10.74 3.97 2.79
N ASP A 487 9.78 3.84 1.83
CA ASP A 487 9.71 2.68 0.94
C ASP A 487 10.94 2.57 0.03
N LEU A 488 11.38 3.69 -0.54
CA LEU A 488 12.59 3.72 -1.38
C LEU A 488 13.85 3.37 -0.58
N TYR A 489 14.02 3.94 0.61
CA TYR A 489 15.17 3.67 1.47
C TYR A 489 15.27 2.21 1.87
N LEU A 490 14.15 1.62 2.31
CA LEU A 490 14.13 0.23 2.75
C LEU A 490 14.22 -0.76 1.59
N ASN A 491 13.71 -0.42 0.39
CA ASN A 491 13.96 -1.20 -0.82
C ASN A 491 15.44 -1.13 -1.24
N TYR A 492 16.07 0.04 -1.09
CA TYR A 492 17.48 0.20 -1.40
C TYR A 492 18.37 -0.58 -0.42
N ALA A 493 18.09 -0.52 0.88
CA ALA A 493 18.77 -1.35 1.88
C ALA A 493 18.63 -2.86 1.57
N GLU A 494 17.43 -3.30 1.14
CA GLU A 494 17.19 -4.68 0.71
C GLU A 494 18.05 -5.03 -0.52
N ALA A 495 18.00 -4.22 -1.56
CA ALA A 495 18.78 -4.47 -2.78
C ALA A 495 20.28 -4.45 -2.53
N LEU A 496 20.79 -3.52 -1.72
CA LEU A 496 22.18 -3.50 -1.27
C LEU A 496 22.57 -4.79 -0.57
N ASN A 497 21.77 -5.21 0.42
CA ASN A 497 22.03 -6.45 1.16
C ASN A 497 22.02 -7.68 0.26
N GLU A 498 21.13 -7.72 -0.74
CA GLU A 498 21.06 -8.85 -1.67
C GLU A 498 22.23 -8.89 -2.67
N THR A 499 22.90 -7.76 -2.93
CA THR A 499 24.08 -7.71 -3.83
C THR A 499 25.42 -7.98 -3.12
N LYS A 500 25.42 -8.11 -1.79
CA LYS A 500 26.63 -8.27 -0.97
C LYS A 500 26.65 -9.64 -0.28
N ASP A 501 27.82 -10.10 0.14
CA ASP A 501 27.97 -11.32 0.93
C ASP A 501 27.62 -11.10 2.41
N SER A 502 27.82 -9.87 2.91
CA SER A 502 27.42 -9.41 4.24
C SER A 502 27.08 -7.93 4.18
N PRO A 503 26.21 -7.44 5.11
CA PRO A 503 25.90 -6.02 5.18
C PRO A 503 27.14 -5.18 5.48
N ASP A 504 27.19 -3.99 4.92
CA ASP A 504 28.24 -3.00 5.13
C ASP A 504 27.65 -1.64 5.57
N ALA A 505 28.51 -0.63 5.69
CA ALA A 505 28.13 0.69 6.16
C ALA A 505 26.97 1.31 5.36
N GLU A 506 26.91 1.05 4.04
CA GLU A 506 25.85 1.62 3.20
C GLU A 506 24.50 0.95 3.46
N VAL A 507 24.46 -0.37 3.69
CA VAL A 507 23.22 -1.06 4.12
C VAL A 507 22.72 -0.50 5.43
N TYR A 508 23.64 -0.31 6.40
CA TYR A 508 23.26 0.24 7.72
C TYR A 508 22.78 1.68 7.63
N GLU A 509 23.37 2.52 6.78
CA GLU A 509 23.00 3.92 6.61
C GLU A 509 21.51 4.08 6.29
N TYR A 510 21.01 3.36 5.29
CA TYR A 510 19.64 3.54 4.83
C TYR A 510 18.59 2.96 5.78
N ILE A 511 18.85 1.81 6.40
CA ILE A 511 17.94 1.27 7.42
C ILE A 511 17.99 2.12 8.70
N GLN A 512 19.18 2.56 9.10
CA GLN A 512 19.39 3.41 10.27
C GLN A 512 18.66 4.75 10.14
N ALA A 513 18.67 5.36 8.95
CA ALA A 513 17.95 6.60 8.69
C ALA A 513 16.44 6.48 8.99
N VAL A 514 15.81 5.38 8.56
CA VAL A 514 14.39 5.12 8.83
C VAL A 514 14.15 4.86 10.32
N ARG A 515 14.99 4.06 10.97
CA ARG A 515 14.89 3.75 12.39
C ARG A 515 15.11 4.98 13.27
N TYR A 516 16.09 5.80 12.90
CA TYR A 516 16.37 7.05 13.61
C TYR A 516 15.19 8.04 13.50
N ASN A 517 14.61 8.17 12.30
CA ASN A 517 13.39 8.96 12.07
C ASN A 517 12.19 8.43 12.88
N ALA A 518 12.17 7.13 13.16
CA ALA A 518 11.18 6.46 14.01
C ALA A 518 11.40 6.67 15.52
N GLY A 519 12.45 7.37 15.93
CA GLY A 519 12.78 7.57 17.34
C GLY A 519 13.53 6.39 17.95
N LEU A 520 14.06 5.46 17.13
CA LEU A 520 14.89 4.33 17.58
C LEU A 520 16.39 4.68 17.47
N ASP A 521 17.23 3.89 18.13
CA ASP A 521 18.70 3.93 18.04
C ASP A 521 19.30 5.33 18.33
N GLN A 522 18.62 6.16 19.15
CA GLN A 522 19.01 7.56 19.42
C GLN A 522 20.33 7.69 20.18
N GLU A 523 20.72 6.68 20.96
CA GLU A 523 21.95 6.66 21.76
C GLU A 523 23.06 5.81 21.12
N GLY A 524 22.90 5.39 19.86
CA GLY A 524 23.86 4.53 19.20
C GLY A 524 23.47 4.23 17.75
N ASP A 525 23.63 2.98 17.36
CA ASP A 525 23.23 2.49 16.05
C ASP A 525 22.53 1.13 16.16
N LEU A 526 22.05 0.63 15.03
CA LEU A 526 21.38 -0.67 14.92
C LEU A 526 22.27 -1.82 15.46
N LEU A 527 23.58 -1.80 15.22
CA LEU A 527 24.49 -2.85 15.70
C LEU A 527 24.58 -2.84 17.22
N ASN A 528 24.72 -1.66 17.83
CA ASN A 528 24.73 -1.48 19.27
C ASN A 528 23.40 -1.93 19.91
N THR A 529 22.27 -1.59 19.28
CA THR A 529 20.95 -1.98 19.73
C THR A 529 20.81 -3.51 19.79
N TRP A 530 21.16 -4.23 18.72
CA TRP A 530 21.12 -5.70 18.74
C TRP A 530 22.12 -6.31 19.71
N ALA A 531 23.33 -5.77 19.78
CA ALA A 531 24.35 -6.25 20.71
C ALA A 531 23.93 -6.14 22.17
N GLN A 532 23.17 -5.10 22.52
CA GLN A 532 22.77 -4.82 23.90
C GLN A 532 21.47 -5.53 24.29
N PHE A 533 20.49 -5.60 23.41
CA PHE A 533 19.11 -5.97 23.75
C PHE A 533 18.64 -7.30 23.16
N SER A 534 19.26 -7.80 22.09
CA SER A 534 18.76 -9.00 21.42
C SER A 534 19.39 -10.30 21.95
N VAL A 535 18.60 -11.37 22.03
CA VAL A 535 19.11 -12.73 22.21
C VAL A 535 19.99 -13.20 21.04
N ASN A 536 19.93 -12.49 19.90
CA ASN A 536 20.69 -12.75 18.68
C ASN A 536 21.58 -11.54 18.31
N PRO A 537 22.61 -11.19 19.10
CA PRO A 537 23.38 -9.96 18.93
C PRO A 537 24.11 -9.88 17.58
N GLY A 538 24.45 -11.01 16.97
CA GLY A 538 25.10 -11.10 15.66
C GLY A 538 24.15 -11.05 14.46
N LYS A 539 22.84 -11.02 14.65
CA LYS A 539 21.85 -11.03 13.56
C LYS A 539 22.10 -9.96 12.50
N PRO A 540 22.35 -8.69 12.84
CA PRO A 540 22.55 -7.66 11.83
C PRO A 540 23.87 -7.76 11.04
N THR A 541 24.80 -8.64 11.44
CA THR A 541 26.11 -8.78 10.75
C THR A 541 26.12 -9.83 9.65
N THR A 542 25.03 -10.59 9.49
CA THR A 542 24.88 -11.61 8.44
C THR A 542 23.88 -11.14 7.38
N LYS A 543 24.07 -11.60 6.14
CA LYS A 543 23.16 -11.30 5.03
C LYS A 543 21.73 -11.74 5.34
N GLU A 544 21.57 -12.95 5.84
CA GLU A 544 20.26 -13.51 6.19
C GLU A 544 19.61 -12.77 7.34
N GLY A 545 20.36 -12.50 8.41
CA GLY A 545 19.86 -11.78 9.56
C GLY A 545 19.47 -10.34 9.23
N MET A 546 20.27 -9.64 8.42
CA MET A 546 19.95 -8.31 7.94
C MET A 546 18.72 -8.31 7.01
N ARG A 547 18.58 -9.32 6.14
CA ARG A 547 17.36 -9.51 5.33
C ARG A 547 16.10 -9.60 6.20
N GLU A 548 16.15 -10.37 7.29
CA GLU A 548 15.03 -10.46 8.22
C GLU A 548 14.73 -9.12 8.90
N ILE A 549 15.78 -8.40 9.33
CA ILE A 549 15.63 -7.08 9.96
C ILE A 549 15.02 -6.08 8.97
N ILE A 550 15.51 -6.00 7.73
CA ILE A 550 14.97 -5.09 6.71
C ILE A 550 13.51 -5.43 6.40
N ARG A 551 13.16 -6.72 6.27
CA ARG A 551 11.79 -7.15 6.04
C ARG A 551 10.86 -6.76 7.19
N GLN A 552 11.29 -6.96 8.43
CA GLN A 552 10.50 -6.53 9.59
C GLN A 552 10.40 -5.02 9.68
N GLU A 553 11.48 -4.28 9.41
CA GLU A 553 11.47 -2.81 9.37
C GLU A 553 10.45 -2.30 8.35
N ARG A 554 10.40 -2.91 7.15
CA ARG A 554 9.38 -2.60 6.15
C ARG A 554 7.96 -2.87 6.64
N MET A 555 7.74 -4.01 7.29
CA MET A 555 6.41 -4.38 7.82
C MET A 555 5.94 -3.45 8.93
N VAL A 556 6.85 -2.86 9.69
CA VAL A 556 6.55 -1.88 10.77
C VAL A 556 6.36 -0.48 10.20
N GLU A 557 7.34 0.01 9.45
CA GLU A 557 7.35 1.39 8.91
C GLU A 557 6.16 1.63 7.98
N LEU A 558 5.87 0.67 7.11
CA LEU A 558 4.82 0.75 6.10
C LEU A 558 3.51 0.07 6.52
N ALA A 559 3.34 -0.19 7.83
CA ALA A 559 2.15 -0.80 8.39
C ALA A 559 0.89 -0.01 8.03
N LEU A 560 -0.18 -0.72 7.67
CA LEU A 560 -1.49 -0.18 7.30
C LEU A 560 -1.50 0.70 6.04
N GLU A 561 -0.46 0.61 5.19
CA GLU A 561 -0.38 1.34 3.92
C GLU A 561 -0.58 0.42 2.69
N GLY A 562 -0.82 -0.87 2.90
CA GLY A 562 -1.03 -1.87 1.85
C GLY A 562 0.25 -2.44 1.22
N TYR A 563 1.43 -2.17 1.78
CA TYR A 563 2.69 -2.73 1.28
C TYR A 563 2.89 -4.18 1.67
N ARG A 564 2.52 -4.56 2.92
CA ARG A 564 2.74 -5.89 3.49
C ARG A 564 2.21 -7.02 2.62
N TYR A 565 1.02 -6.85 2.03
CA TYR A 565 0.42 -7.83 1.13
C TYR A 565 1.33 -8.16 -0.07
N TRP A 566 1.91 -7.14 -0.70
CA TRP A 566 2.80 -7.28 -1.83
C TRP A 566 4.17 -7.79 -1.43
N ASP A 567 4.73 -7.30 -0.34
CA ASP A 567 6.04 -7.68 0.17
C ASP A 567 6.07 -9.16 0.57
N LEU A 568 5.09 -9.65 1.33
CA LEU A 568 5.01 -11.07 1.69
C LEU A 568 4.87 -11.98 0.46
N ARG A 569 4.16 -11.54 -0.59
CA ARG A 569 4.07 -12.31 -1.84
C ARG A 569 5.39 -12.30 -2.60
N ARG A 570 6.02 -11.15 -2.82
CA ARG A 570 7.29 -11.09 -3.56
C ARG A 570 8.44 -11.81 -2.85
N TRP A 571 8.43 -11.86 -1.51
CA TRP A 571 9.38 -12.64 -0.70
C TRP A 571 9.07 -14.13 -0.63
N LYS A 572 7.93 -14.57 -1.14
CA LYS A 572 7.38 -15.94 -1.01
C LYS A 572 7.14 -16.35 0.46
N LEU A 573 6.75 -15.41 1.30
CA LEU A 573 6.38 -15.61 2.71
C LEU A 573 4.86 -15.59 2.93
N ALA A 574 4.06 -15.30 1.90
CA ALA A 574 2.61 -15.14 2.03
C ALA A 574 1.93 -16.45 2.52
N GLU A 575 2.37 -17.62 2.08
CA GLU A 575 1.84 -18.90 2.53
C GLU A 575 2.02 -19.09 4.04
N GLU A 576 3.17 -18.73 4.59
CA GLU A 576 3.45 -18.81 6.02
C GLU A 576 2.61 -17.80 6.82
N TYR A 577 2.66 -16.52 6.45
CA TYR A 577 2.03 -15.46 7.23
C TYR A 577 0.51 -15.46 7.09
N PHE A 578 -0.02 -15.63 5.88
CA PHE A 578 -1.46 -15.56 5.64
C PHE A 578 -2.21 -16.86 6.02
N SER A 579 -1.52 -17.95 6.31
CA SER A 579 -2.13 -19.17 6.86
C SER A 579 -2.16 -19.19 8.40
N ARG A 580 -1.55 -18.20 9.06
CA ARG A 580 -1.68 -18.03 10.51
C ARG A 580 -3.11 -17.64 10.87
N PRO A 581 -3.65 -18.07 12.02
CA PRO A 581 -4.96 -17.60 12.48
C PRO A 581 -4.97 -16.08 12.63
N ILE A 582 -6.06 -15.44 12.22
CA ILE A 582 -6.34 -14.05 12.56
C ILE A 582 -6.73 -14.00 14.02
N ARG A 583 -6.02 -13.21 14.82
CA ARG A 583 -6.21 -13.13 16.27
C ARG A 583 -6.59 -11.72 16.73
N GLY A 584 -7.28 -11.66 17.85
CA GLY A 584 -7.64 -10.43 18.55
C GLY A 584 -7.98 -10.72 20.01
N TRP A 585 -8.49 -9.73 20.73
CA TRP A 585 -9.00 -9.87 22.08
C TRP A 585 -10.46 -10.35 22.09
N ASN A 586 -10.91 -10.88 23.22
CA ASN A 586 -12.31 -11.26 23.43
C ASN A 586 -13.20 -10.02 23.64
N ILE A 587 -13.61 -9.40 22.55
CA ILE A 587 -14.36 -8.14 22.52
C ILE A 587 -15.79 -8.25 23.08
N PHE A 588 -16.25 -9.45 23.42
CA PHE A 588 -17.57 -9.70 24.01
C PHE A 588 -17.57 -9.57 25.54
N ARG A 589 -16.39 -9.36 26.14
CA ARG A 589 -16.21 -9.26 27.59
C ARG A 589 -16.09 -7.81 28.03
N SER A 590 -16.73 -7.50 29.17
CA SER A 590 -16.68 -6.18 29.83
C SER A 590 -15.69 -6.15 31.02
N ASP A 591 -15.34 -7.31 31.55
CA ASP A 591 -14.31 -7.45 32.59
C ASP A 591 -12.91 -7.48 31.96
N VAL A 592 -11.92 -7.02 32.72
CA VAL A 592 -10.55 -6.83 32.25
C VAL A 592 -9.91 -8.16 31.84
N GLU A 593 -9.96 -9.17 32.71
CA GLU A 593 -9.35 -10.47 32.50
C GLU A 593 -9.96 -11.18 31.29
N GLY A 594 -11.28 -11.18 31.19
CA GLY A 594 -11.99 -11.81 30.08
C GLY A 594 -11.75 -11.09 28.75
N PHE A 595 -11.64 -9.75 28.75
CA PHE A 595 -11.34 -8.98 27.53
C PHE A 595 -9.95 -9.35 26.96
N TYR A 596 -8.95 -9.54 27.81
CA TYR A 596 -7.57 -9.85 27.36
C TYR A 596 -7.32 -11.37 27.11
N GLU A 597 -8.38 -12.17 27.00
CA GLU A 597 -8.28 -13.52 26.42
C GLU A 597 -8.06 -13.42 24.91
N VAL A 598 -7.06 -14.14 24.40
CA VAL A 598 -6.77 -14.16 22.95
C VAL A 598 -7.76 -15.07 22.23
N GLU A 599 -8.45 -14.51 21.23
CA GLU A 599 -9.38 -15.23 20.38
C GLU A 599 -8.83 -15.45 18.97
N ASN A 600 -9.04 -16.67 18.43
CA ASN A 600 -8.82 -16.97 17.04
C ASN A 600 -10.09 -16.63 16.25
N ILE A 601 -10.06 -15.48 15.57
CA ILE A 601 -11.23 -14.89 14.89
C ILE A 601 -11.52 -15.62 13.58
N TYR A 602 -10.47 -15.94 12.81
CA TYR A 602 -10.64 -16.57 11.51
C TYR A 602 -9.43 -17.44 11.15
N TYR A 603 -9.69 -18.60 10.50
CA TYR A 603 -8.69 -19.48 9.91
C TYR A 603 -8.80 -19.44 8.41
N ARG A 604 -7.72 -19.13 7.73
CA ARG A 604 -7.65 -19.15 6.27
C ARG A 604 -6.46 -19.98 5.79
N ASN A 605 -6.50 -20.39 4.53
CA ASN A 605 -5.37 -21.00 3.85
C ASN A 605 -4.97 -20.10 2.68
N PHE A 606 -3.70 -19.77 2.61
CA PHE A 606 -3.09 -19.19 1.43
C PHE A 606 -2.28 -20.31 0.75
N LEU A 607 -2.59 -20.60 -0.50
CA LEU A 607 -1.99 -21.69 -1.26
C LEU A 607 -1.03 -21.14 -2.32
N LYS A 608 -0.19 -22.00 -2.90
CA LYS A 608 0.73 -21.61 -3.99
C LYS A 608 0.02 -20.92 -5.15
N LYS A 609 -1.20 -21.33 -5.50
CA LYS A 609 -1.99 -20.68 -6.56
C LYS A 609 -2.32 -19.20 -6.25
N ASP A 610 -2.45 -18.83 -4.97
CA ASP A 610 -2.88 -17.50 -4.54
C ASP A 610 -1.78 -16.43 -4.68
N TYR A 611 -0.54 -16.85 -5.02
CA TYR A 611 0.53 -15.91 -5.35
C TYR A 611 0.25 -15.10 -6.62
N LEU A 612 -0.49 -15.67 -7.58
CA LEU A 612 -0.88 -14.99 -8.81
C LEU A 612 -2.41 -15.04 -8.98
N TRP A 613 -3.01 -13.95 -9.48
CA TRP A 613 -4.44 -13.89 -9.75
C TRP A 613 -4.83 -14.85 -10.88
N PRO A 614 -6.03 -15.47 -10.82
CA PRO A 614 -6.55 -16.22 -11.96
C PRO A 614 -6.93 -15.26 -13.10
N ILE A 615 -6.65 -15.67 -14.33
CA ILE A 615 -7.31 -15.13 -15.52
C ILE A 615 -8.70 -15.77 -15.60
N SER A 616 -9.73 -15.02 -15.98
CA SER A 616 -11.07 -15.60 -16.06
C SER A 616 -11.13 -16.75 -17.08
N GLN A 617 -11.92 -17.77 -16.77
CA GLN A 617 -12.12 -18.89 -17.70
C GLN A 617 -12.66 -18.43 -19.06
N ASN A 618 -13.45 -17.36 -19.09
CA ASN A 618 -13.97 -16.79 -20.33
C ASN A 618 -12.84 -16.24 -21.22
N GLU A 619 -11.85 -15.57 -20.64
CA GLU A 619 -10.71 -15.05 -21.39
C GLU A 619 -9.81 -16.18 -21.91
N ILE A 620 -9.57 -17.22 -21.10
CA ILE A 620 -8.84 -18.42 -21.54
C ILE A 620 -9.55 -19.11 -22.73
N LEU A 621 -10.89 -19.21 -22.68
CA LEU A 621 -11.67 -19.81 -23.77
C LEU A 621 -11.67 -18.93 -25.04
N ARG A 622 -11.63 -17.61 -24.92
CA ARG A 622 -11.59 -16.68 -26.06
C ARG A 622 -10.22 -16.59 -26.71
N ASN A 623 -9.16 -16.71 -25.90
CA ASN A 623 -7.78 -16.64 -26.36
C ASN A 623 -7.00 -17.89 -25.91
N PRO A 624 -6.90 -18.92 -26.78
CA PRO A 624 -6.21 -20.17 -26.46
C PRO A 624 -4.69 -20.01 -26.27
N ASN A 625 -4.11 -18.85 -26.64
CA ASN A 625 -2.71 -18.52 -26.40
C ASN A 625 -2.45 -18.01 -24.95
N LEU A 626 -3.53 -17.74 -24.20
CA LEU A 626 -3.42 -17.43 -22.76
C LEU A 626 -3.37 -18.74 -21.96
N ILE A 627 -2.28 -18.93 -21.22
CA ILE A 627 -2.12 -20.03 -20.29
C ILE A 627 -2.56 -19.57 -18.91
N GLN A 628 -3.37 -20.38 -18.20
CA GLN A 628 -3.83 -20.06 -16.85
C GLN A 628 -2.67 -20.11 -15.83
N ASN A 629 -2.77 -19.32 -14.78
CA ASN A 629 -1.83 -19.41 -13.66
C ASN A 629 -1.97 -20.76 -12.93
N PRO A 630 -0.85 -21.36 -12.46
CA PRO A 630 -0.86 -22.70 -11.86
C PRO A 630 -1.83 -22.81 -10.69
N GLY A 631 -2.64 -23.87 -10.69
CA GLY A 631 -3.62 -24.19 -9.66
C GLY A 631 -5.01 -23.53 -9.80
N TRP A 632 -5.23 -22.75 -10.87
CA TRP A 632 -6.53 -22.13 -11.18
C TRP A 632 -7.33 -22.82 -12.28
#